data_f3226595ac95c4d87d5f995b1f4cd43a
#
_entry.id   f3226595ac95c4d87d5f995b1f4cd43a
#
_cell.length_a   1.000
_cell.length_b   1.000
_cell.length_c   1.000
_cell.angle_alpha   90.00
_cell.angle_beta   90.00
_cell.angle_gamma   90.00
#
_symmetry.space_group_name_H-M   'P 1'
#
loop_
_entity.id
_entity.type
_entity.pdbx_description
1 polymer ?
#
loop_
_entity_poly.entity_id
_entity_poly.type
_entity_poly.pdbx_seq_one_letter_code
_entity_poly.pdbx_strand_id
1 'polypeptide(L)'
;LRGLIQGITPERSSKNMVKALGKGVLKIMSKMGISTIASYGGAQCFEAIGLAQDLVDKYFTGTITKLGGVGLEILHVEIAKRHLAAFPGQSNSRTQIPLEVGGEMKWRREGPPHLFNPETIFKLQHSTKAKRYDIFKEYTKAIDDQAERLMTLRGLFKFRDDLRPAIPIDQVEPISEIVKRFSTGAMSMGAISPEAHETLAIAMNRIGGRSNTGEGGESVARLLDRERRSAVKQVASGRFGVTSMYLTHADDIQIKMAQGAKPGEGGQLPPQKVYPWIADLRHSTPGVGLISPPPHHDIYSIEDLKQLIFDLKRANRAARVHVKLVSQFGVGTVAAGVAKSKADVVLISGHDGGTGASPLNSLKHAGTPWELGLAETQQTLLLNGLRDRITVQVDGSMKRVGMS
;
A
#
# COMPACT_ATOMS: atom_id res chain seq x y z
N LEU A 1 10.24 4.50 36.67
CA LEU A 1 9.82 4.62 38.08
C LEU A 1 8.79 3.57 38.47
N ARG A 2 8.00 3.02 37.53
CA ARG A 2 6.97 1.99 37.81
C ARG A 2 7.50 0.54 37.71
N GLY A 3 8.84 0.34 37.63
CA GLY A 3 9.42 -1.01 37.54
C GLY A 3 9.17 -1.75 36.23
N LEU A 4 8.60 -1.11 35.20
CA LEU A 4 8.30 -1.71 33.90
C LEU A 4 9.55 -1.97 33.08
N ILE A 5 10.59 -1.18 33.29
CA ILE A 5 11.91 -1.33 32.67
C ILE A 5 12.88 -1.77 33.76
N GLN A 6 13.38 -2.99 33.64
CA GLN A 6 14.31 -3.58 34.63
C GLN A 6 15.75 -3.47 34.14
N GLY A 7 16.69 -3.39 35.09
CA GLY A 7 18.13 -3.41 34.78
C GLY A 7 18.71 -2.10 34.23
N ILE A 8 17.94 -1.00 34.22
CA ILE A 8 18.39 0.31 33.72
C ILE A 8 17.99 1.40 34.71
N THR A 9 18.90 2.35 34.99
CA THR A 9 18.57 3.52 35.82
C THR A 9 17.65 4.50 35.09
N PRO A 10 16.85 5.32 35.81
CA PRO A 10 16.01 6.36 35.20
C PRO A 10 16.78 7.31 34.28
N GLU A 11 17.97 7.75 34.69
CA GLU A 11 18.84 8.65 33.91
C GLU A 11 19.27 7.99 32.60
N ARG A 12 19.63 6.70 32.65
CA ARG A 12 20.01 5.93 31.45
C ARG A 12 18.83 5.73 30.54
N SER A 13 17.65 5.48 31.10
CA SER A 13 16.39 5.35 30.32
C SER A 13 16.07 6.64 29.59
N SER A 14 16.17 7.80 30.27
CA SER A 14 15.96 9.12 29.66
C SER A 14 16.94 9.40 28.51
N LYS A 15 18.23 9.13 28.73
CA LYS A 15 19.24 9.26 27.66
C LYS A 15 18.97 8.35 26.47
N ASN A 16 18.55 7.12 26.73
CA ASN A 16 18.21 6.17 25.66
C ASN A 16 16.97 6.65 24.87
N MET A 17 15.99 7.19 25.56
CA MET A 17 14.78 7.76 24.93
C MET A 17 15.14 8.92 24.00
N VAL A 18 15.89 9.92 24.50
CA VAL A 18 16.35 11.06 23.68
C VAL A 18 17.13 10.60 22.45
N LYS A 19 18.04 9.62 22.65
CA LYS A 19 18.81 9.04 21.54
C LYS A 19 17.90 8.32 20.52
N ALA A 20 16.87 7.62 21.00
CA ALA A 20 15.92 6.93 20.12
C ALA A 20 15.08 7.93 19.30
N LEU A 21 14.60 9.02 19.94
CA LEU A 21 13.89 10.09 19.26
C LEU A 21 14.75 10.77 18.19
N GLY A 22 16.00 11.11 18.53
CA GLY A 22 16.94 11.68 17.56
C GLY A 22 17.20 10.77 16.36
N LYS A 23 17.41 9.47 16.60
CA LYS A 23 17.54 8.49 15.52
C LYS A 23 16.26 8.38 14.67
N GLY A 24 15.08 8.49 15.29
CA GLY A 24 13.80 8.51 14.59
C GLY A 24 13.70 9.68 13.63
N VAL A 25 14.03 10.90 14.08
CA VAL A 25 14.05 12.11 13.25
C VAL A 25 15.02 11.96 12.07
N LEU A 26 16.25 11.54 12.33
CA LEU A 26 17.24 11.33 11.27
C LEU A 26 16.79 10.29 10.23
N LYS A 27 16.12 9.24 10.67
CA LYS A 27 15.57 8.22 9.78
C LYS A 27 14.44 8.78 8.90
N ILE A 28 13.55 9.61 9.44
CA ILE A 28 12.48 10.28 8.68
C ILE A 28 13.09 11.24 7.66
N MET A 29 14.02 12.09 8.07
CA MET A 29 14.72 13.02 7.18
C MET A 29 15.41 12.29 6.03
N SER A 30 16.11 11.20 6.33
CA SER A 30 16.77 10.35 5.30
C SER A 30 15.78 9.81 4.27
N LYS A 31 14.59 9.34 4.71
CA LYS A 31 13.52 8.89 3.81
C LYS A 31 12.99 9.99 2.91
N MET A 32 12.95 11.21 3.41
CA MET A 32 12.49 12.39 2.67
C MET A 32 13.57 13.01 1.79
N GLY A 33 14.80 12.51 1.84
CA GLY A 33 15.93 13.08 1.13
C GLY A 33 16.42 14.42 1.70
N ILE A 34 16.11 14.71 2.98
CA ILE A 34 16.48 15.96 3.65
C ILE A 34 17.73 15.73 4.49
N SER A 35 18.82 16.47 4.21
CA SER A 35 20.12 16.26 4.82
C SER A 35 20.35 17.09 6.09
N THR A 36 19.62 18.18 6.30
CA THR A 36 19.82 19.07 7.45
C THR A 36 18.53 19.36 8.19
N ILE A 37 18.60 19.54 9.52
CA ILE A 37 17.45 19.90 10.35
C ILE A 37 16.89 21.27 9.94
N ALA A 38 17.74 22.20 9.56
CA ALA A 38 17.33 23.52 9.10
C ALA A 38 16.45 23.44 7.84
N SER A 39 16.76 22.53 6.92
CA SER A 39 15.94 22.28 5.73
C SER A 39 14.68 21.48 6.02
N TYR A 40 14.65 20.72 7.12
CA TYR A 40 13.47 19.98 7.56
C TYR A 40 12.46 20.90 8.25
N GLY A 41 12.92 21.84 9.07
CA GLY A 41 12.08 22.84 9.72
C GLY A 41 11.44 23.78 8.68
N GLY A 42 10.10 23.76 8.59
CA GLY A 42 9.35 24.54 7.60
C GLY A 42 9.34 23.99 6.19
N ALA A 43 9.89 22.79 5.97
CA ALA A 43 9.80 22.12 4.66
C ALA A 43 8.34 21.77 4.33
N GLN A 44 7.89 22.12 3.12
CA GLN A 44 6.55 21.80 2.63
C GLN A 44 6.50 20.40 2.00
N CYS A 45 6.87 19.38 2.76
CA CYS A 45 6.88 17.98 2.33
C CYS A 45 5.74 17.15 2.92
N PHE A 46 4.80 17.81 3.56
CA PHE A 46 3.61 17.19 4.15
C PHE A 46 2.35 17.59 3.39
N GLU A 47 1.38 16.70 3.37
CA GLU A 47 0.05 16.93 2.87
C GLU A 47 -0.93 16.91 4.05
N ALA A 48 -1.79 17.92 4.17
CA ALA A 48 -2.83 17.94 5.17
C ALA A 48 -4.06 17.17 4.67
N ILE A 49 -4.50 16.17 5.43
CA ILE A 49 -5.66 15.36 5.13
C ILE A 49 -6.65 15.49 6.29
N GLY A 50 -7.88 15.94 6.00
CA GLY A 50 -8.95 16.04 6.98
C GLY A 50 -8.87 17.28 7.90
N LEU A 51 -8.12 18.30 7.53
CA LEU A 51 -8.14 19.61 8.18
C LEU A 51 -8.94 20.62 7.34
N ALA A 52 -9.71 21.49 8.02
CA ALA A 52 -10.45 22.57 7.37
C ALA A 52 -9.50 23.53 6.63
N GLN A 53 -9.92 24.01 5.46
CA GLN A 53 -9.09 24.85 4.58
C GLN A 53 -8.64 26.14 5.28
N ASP A 54 -9.54 26.81 5.99
CA ASP A 54 -9.26 28.05 6.73
C ASP A 54 -8.20 27.85 7.82
N LEU A 55 -8.21 26.69 8.49
CA LEU A 55 -7.19 26.31 9.46
C LEU A 55 -5.82 26.11 8.78
N VAL A 56 -5.80 25.43 7.64
CA VAL A 56 -4.56 25.21 6.88
C VAL A 56 -4.02 26.55 6.38
N ASP A 57 -4.85 27.40 5.79
CA ASP A 57 -4.45 28.70 5.25
C ASP A 57 -3.86 29.60 6.32
N LYS A 58 -4.42 29.56 7.54
CA LYS A 58 -3.99 30.40 8.65
C LYS A 58 -2.73 29.91 9.36
N TYR A 59 -2.61 28.62 9.62
CA TYR A 59 -1.58 28.05 10.49
C TYR A 59 -0.54 27.20 9.78
N PHE A 60 -0.85 26.73 8.57
CA PHE A 60 0.00 25.88 7.75
C PHE A 60 0.09 26.42 6.32
N THR A 61 0.26 27.74 6.20
CA THR A 61 0.25 28.46 4.91
C THR A 61 1.16 27.81 3.89
N GLY A 62 0.62 27.49 2.71
CA GLY A 62 1.32 26.82 1.65
C GLY A 62 1.35 25.27 1.73
N THR A 63 0.86 24.69 2.84
CA THR A 63 0.68 23.25 2.92
C THR A 63 -0.48 22.81 2.03
N ILE A 64 -0.25 21.78 1.24
CA ILE A 64 -1.26 21.27 0.32
C ILE A 64 -2.33 20.50 1.09
N THR A 65 -3.59 20.78 0.78
CA THR A 65 -4.72 19.99 1.24
C THR A 65 -5.68 19.75 0.08
N LYS A 66 -6.16 18.52 -0.05
CA LYS A 66 -7.14 18.11 -1.07
C LYS A 66 -8.44 17.61 -0.45
N LEU A 67 -8.38 17.27 0.82
CA LEU A 67 -9.53 16.77 1.57
C LEU A 67 -9.67 17.65 2.81
N GLY A 68 -10.65 18.55 2.78
CA GLY A 68 -11.03 19.36 3.95
C GLY A 68 -11.49 18.48 5.11
N GLY A 69 -11.79 19.08 6.24
CA GLY A 69 -12.21 18.33 7.42
C GLY A 69 -12.45 19.21 8.63
N VAL A 70 -11.85 18.81 9.76
CA VAL A 70 -12.13 19.39 11.06
C VAL A 70 -11.42 20.72 11.29
N GLY A 71 -12.12 21.64 11.96
CA GLY A 71 -11.60 22.93 12.44
C GLY A 71 -11.05 22.85 13.87
N LEU A 72 -10.74 24.02 14.42
CA LEU A 72 -10.15 24.15 15.76
C LEU A 72 -11.07 23.61 16.86
N GLU A 73 -12.38 23.69 16.71
CA GLU A 73 -13.36 23.24 17.70
C GLU A 73 -13.24 21.74 17.97
N ILE A 74 -13.14 20.95 16.91
CA ILE A 74 -12.97 19.48 17.03
C ILE A 74 -11.60 19.14 17.57
N LEU A 75 -10.55 19.81 17.10
CA LEU A 75 -9.18 19.63 17.61
C LEU A 75 -9.09 19.95 19.09
N HIS A 76 -9.77 21.03 19.55
CA HIS A 76 -9.86 21.38 20.96
C HIS A 76 -10.49 20.25 21.79
N VAL A 77 -11.62 19.72 21.33
CA VAL A 77 -12.31 18.62 22.01
C VAL A 77 -11.41 17.37 22.10
N GLU A 78 -10.70 17.03 21.03
CA GLU A 78 -9.78 15.89 21.03
C GLU A 78 -8.59 16.10 21.98
N ILE A 79 -8.01 17.30 21.99
CA ILE A 79 -6.90 17.64 22.91
C ILE A 79 -7.39 17.61 24.36
N ALA A 80 -8.57 18.17 24.65
CA ALA A 80 -9.15 18.15 25.97
C ALA A 80 -9.40 16.70 26.47
N LYS A 81 -9.92 15.81 25.62
CA LYS A 81 -10.08 14.39 25.96
C LYS A 81 -8.76 13.72 26.30
N ARG A 82 -7.71 13.96 25.51
CA ARG A 82 -6.37 13.41 25.79
C ARG A 82 -5.78 13.97 27.07
N HIS A 83 -5.98 15.26 27.33
CA HIS A 83 -5.54 15.90 28.57
C HIS A 83 -6.24 15.32 29.80
N LEU A 84 -7.55 15.16 29.75
CA LEU A 84 -8.33 14.55 30.84
C LEU A 84 -7.94 13.07 31.07
N ALA A 85 -7.63 12.33 30.01
CA ALA A 85 -7.14 10.95 30.15
C ALA A 85 -5.74 10.91 30.79
N ALA A 86 -4.87 11.87 30.48
CA ALA A 86 -3.53 11.96 31.04
C ALA A 86 -3.52 12.47 32.51
N PHE A 87 -4.44 13.39 32.83
CA PHE A 87 -4.59 14.03 34.13
C PHE A 87 -6.01 13.85 34.67
N PRO A 88 -6.43 12.62 34.99
CA PRO A 88 -7.69 12.38 35.65
C PRO A 88 -7.64 13.11 36.99
N GLY A 89 -8.64 13.97 37.26
CA GLY A 89 -8.64 14.89 38.40
C GLY A 89 -8.22 14.24 39.71
N GLN A 90 -7.84 15.04 40.71
CA GLN A 90 -7.36 14.61 42.03
C GLN A 90 -8.42 13.75 42.77
N SER A 91 -8.66 12.57 42.27
CA SER A 91 -9.24 11.52 43.09
C SER A 91 -8.11 11.04 44.01
N ASN A 92 -8.36 11.07 45.34
CA ASN A 92 -7.44 10.63 46.39
C ASN A 92 -7.05 9.14 46.33
N SER A 93 -7.36 8.45 45.27
CA SER A 93 -6.93 7.10 45.02
C SER A 93 -5.63 7.11 44.22
N ARG A 94 -4.55 6.55 44.79
CA ARG A 94 -3.29 6.20 44.11
C ARG A 94 -3.49 5.12 43.05
N THR A 95 -4.60 5.15 42.33
CA THR A 95 -4.89 4.18 41.27
C THR A 95 -3.90 4.47 40.13
N GLN A 96 -3.06 3.49 39.86
CA GLN A 96 -2.14 3.55 38.73
C GLN A 96 -2.99 3.60 37.44
N ILE A 97 -2.79 4.64 36.64
CA ILE A 97 -3.38 4.70 35.30
C ILE A 97 -2.73 3.56 34.49
N PRO A 98 -3.51 2.60 34.00
CA PRO A 98 -2.96 1.53 33.17
C PRO A 98 -2.33 2.13 31.90
N LEU A 99 -1.25 1.54 31.44
CA LEU A 99 -0.68 1.86 30.14
C LEU A 99 -1.67 1.45 29.04
N GLU A 100 -1.68 2.20 27.94
CA GLU A 100 -2.43 1.80 26.76
C GLU A 100 -2.03 0.40 26.30
N VAL A 101 -3.02 -0.40 25.91
CA VAL A 101 -2.79 -1.79 25.45
C VAL A 101 -2.04 -1.87 24.13
N GLY A 102 -1.86 -0.75 23.45
CA GLY A 102 -1.34 -0.70 22.08
C GLY A 102 -2.36 -1.26 21.09
N GLY A 103 -1.89 -1.92 20.05
CA GLY A 103 -2.79 -2.58 19.10
C GLY A 103 -2.76 -1.95 17.70
N GLU A 104 -1.93 -0.95 17.44
CA GLU A 104 -1.83 -0.31 16.13
C GLU A 104 -1.31 -1.24 15.03
N MET A 105 -0.31 -2.07 15.34
CA MET A 105 0.26 -3.03 14.37
C MET A 105 -0.41 -4.41 14.44
N LYS A 106 -0.76 -4.84 15.64
CA LYS A 106 -1.42 -6.13 15.88
C LYS A 106 -2.70 -5.87 16.65
N TRP A 107 -3.78 -6.42 16.16
CA TRP A 107 -5.06 -6.29 16.83
C TRP A 107 -4.98 -6.65 18.32
N ARG A 108 -5.60 -5.83 19.14
CA ARG A 108 -5.81 -6.05 20.57
C ARG A 108 -7.29 -5.80 20.88
N ARG A 109 -7.85 -6.57 21.83
CA ARG A 109 -9.27 -6.49 22.16
C ARG A 109 -9.74 -5.09 22.56
N GLU A 110 -8.90 -4.36 23.29
CA GLU A 110 -9.18 -3.01 23.80
C GLU A 110 -8.40 -1.92 23.04
N GLY A 111 -7.76 -2.30 21.93
CA GLY A 111 -7.01 -1.40 21.05
C GLY A 111 -7.87 -0.82 19.93
N PRO A 112 -7.22 -0.08 19.01
CA PRO A 112 -7.90 0.48 17.84
C PRO A 112 -8.58 -0.61 17.00
N PRO A 113 -9.70 -0.31 16.33
CA PRO A 113 -10.36 -1.25 15.44
C PRO A 113 -9.51 -1.54 14.20
N HIS A 114 -9.57 -2.78 13.69
CA HIS A 114 -8.94 -3.21 12.46
C HIS A 114 -9.97 -3.83 11.52
N LEU A 115 -9.87 -3.58 10.21
CA LEU A 115 -10.65 -4.27 9.19
C LEU A 115 -10.38 -5.79 9.21
N PHE A 116 -9.12 -6.16 9.42
CA PHE A 116 -8.75 -7.53 9.71
C PHE A 116 -8.62 -7.72 11.22
N ASN A 117 -9.61 -8.32 11.79
CA ASN A 117 -9.68 -8.73 13.20
C ASN A 117 -9.94 -10.24 13.29
N PRO A 118 -9.84 -10.85 14.47
CA PRO A 118 -10.05 -12.29 14.63
C PRO A 118 -11.39 -12.80 14.09
N GLU A 119 -12.45 -12.01 14.20
CA GLU A 119 -13.79 -12.38 13.72
C GLU A 119 -13.85 -12.43 12.20
N THR A 120 -13.40 -11.38 11.52
CA THR A 120 -13.43 -11.31 10.06
C THR A 120 -12.50 -12.37 9.44
N ILE A 121 -11.32 -12.60 10.03
CA ILE A 121 -10.40 -13.65 9.58
C ILE A 121 -11.03 -15.03 9.77
N PHE A 122 -11.62 -15.29 10.93
CA PHE A 122 -12.29 -16.56 11.22
C PHE A 122 -13.42 -16.83 10.23
N LYS A 123 -14.32 -15.86 10.02
CA LYS A 123 -15.45 -16.01 9.07
C LYS A 123 -14.96 -16.31 7.65
N LEU A 124 -13.93 -15.59 7.17
CA LEU A 124 -13.35 -15.84 5.85
C LEU A 124 -12.78 -17.25 5.73
N GLN A 125 -11.96 -17.66 6.69
CA GLN A 125 -11.34 -18.99 6.69
C GLN A 125 -12.36 -20.12 6.86
N HIS A 126 -13.34 -19.94 7.75
CA HIS A 126 -14.39 -20.93 7.97
C HIS A 126 -15.27 -21.09 6.74
N SER A 127 -15.73 -19.99 6.14
CA SER A 127 -16.58 -20.03 4.96
C SER A 127 -15.92 -20.75 3.79
N THR A 128 -14.62 -20.51 3.57
CA THR A 128 -13.87 -21.15 2.47
C THR A 128 -13.60 -22.63 2.73
N LYS A 129 -13.17 -23.00 3.94
CA LYS A 129 -12.91 -24.40 4.32
C LYS A 129 -14.17 -25.26 4.32
N ALA A 130 -15.24 -24.74 4.88
CA ALA A 130 -16.52 -25.43 4.99
C ALA A 130 -17.43 -25.28 3.74
N LYS A 131 -17.00 -24.47 2.74
CA LYS A 131 -17.80 -24.13 1.54
C LYS A 131 -19.17 -23.54 1.90
N ARG A 132 -19.24 -22.71 2.95
CA ARG A 132 -20.46 -22.11 3.51
C ARG A 132 -20.61 -20.68 3.00
N TYR A 133 -21.46 -20.52 1.97
CA TYR A 133 -21.71 -19.18 1.38
C TYR A 133 -22.46 -18.23 2.33
N ASP A 134 -23.30 -18.75 3.20
CA ASP A 134 -23.99 -17.98 4.24
C ASP A 134 -22.99 -17.31 5.21
N ILE A 135 -21.96 -18.03 5.65
CA ILE A 135 -20.87 -17.47 6.49
C ILE A 135 -20.03 -16.45 5.68
N PHE A 136 -19.84 -16.70 4.38
CA PHE A 136 -19.19 -15.70 3.52
C PHE A 136 -19.99 -14.40 3.42
N LYS A 137 -21.32 -14.47 3.37
CA LYS A 137 -22.19 -13.28 3.44
C LYS A 137 -22.05 -12.54 4.76
N GLU A 138 -21.93 -13.24 5.88
CA GLU A 138 -21.66 -12.61 7.18
C GLU A 138 -20.30 -11.91 7.19
N TYR A 139 -19.25 -12.53 6.62
CA TYR A 139 -17.95 -11.90 6.44
C TYR A 139 -18.06 -10.61 5.62
N THR A 140 -18.73 -10.65 4.46
CA THR A 140 -18.87 -9.46 3.61
C THR A 140 -19.62 -8.34 4.33
N LYS A 141 -20.70 -8.67 5.04
CA LYS A 141 -21.43 -7.70 5.86
C LYS A 141 -20.55 -7.08 6.93
N ALA A 142 -19.75 -7.86 7.65
CA ALA A 142 -18.85 -7.35 8.69
C ALA A 142 -17.78 -6.40 8.11
N ILE A 143 -17.27 -6.68 6.90
CA ILE A 143 -16.32 -5.79 6.20
C ILE A 143 -16.99 -4.49 5.76
N ASP A 144 -18.20 -4.54 5.24
CA ASP A 144 -18.93 -3.35 4.79
C ASP A 144 -19.33 -2.46 5.98
N ASP A 145 -19.89 -3.05 7.04
CA ASP A 145 -20.26 -2.32 8.25
C ASP A 145 -19.05 -1.62 8.89
N GLN A 146 -17.85 -2.24 8.82
CA GLN A 146 -16.60 -1.62 9.30
C GLN A 146 -16.16 -0.45 8.41
N ALA A 147 -16.34 -0.55 7.10
CA ALA A 147 -16.09 0.55 6.17
C ALA A 147 -17.01 1.73 6.46
N GLU A 148 -18.30 1.47 6.71
CA GLU A 148 -19.28 2.49 7.11
C GLU A 148 -18.95 3.14 8.46
N ARG A 149 -18.21 2.46 9.34
CA ARG A 149 -17.69 3.01 10.60
C ARG A 149 -16.43 3.86 10.45
N LEU A 150 -16.20 4.44 9.28
CA LEU A 150 -15.14 5.40 8.99
C LEU A 150 -13.72 4.80 8.98
N MET A 151 -13.58 3.53 8.66
CA MET A 151 -12.27 2.88 8.58
C MET A 151 -11.59 3.06 7.22
N THR A 152 -12.34 3.42 6.17
CA THR A 152 -11.84 3.70 4.83
C THR A 152 -12.61 4.86 4.19
N LEU A 153 -11.96 5.62 3.30
CA LEU A 153 -12.65 6.69 2.56
C LEU A 153 -13.79 6.15 1.69
N ARG A 154 -13.60 5.01 1.04
CA ARG A 154 -14.63 4.40 0.20
C ARG A 154 -15.88 3.99 0.98
N GLY A 155 -15.76 3.70 2.27
CA GLY A 155 -16.91 3.44 3.14
C GLY A 155 -17.84 4.64 3.33
N LEU A 156 -17.36 5.85 2.99
CA LEU A 156 -18.13 7.09 3.02
C LEU A 156 -18.82 7.40 1.68
N PHE A 157 -18.45 6.70 0.61
CA PHE A 157 -18.98 6.96 -0.72
C PHE A 157 -20.34 6.28 -0.90
N LYS A 158 -21.19 6.93 -1.66
CA LYS A 158 -22.47 6.39 -2.10
C LYS A 158 -22.54 6.41 -3.62
N PHE A 159 -23.11 5.37 -4.21
CA PHE A 159 -23.40 5.38 -5.63
C PHE A 159 -24.45 6.45 -5.94
N ARG A 160 -24.31 7.04 -7.12
CA ARG A 160 -25.28 8.01 -7.65
C ARG A 160 -26.35 7.29 -8.46
N ASP A 161 -27.17 6.50 -7.75
CA ASP A 161 -28.24 5.69 -8.35
C ASP A 161 -29.34 6.55 -9.00
N ASP A 162 -29.37 7.83 -8.61
CA ASP A 162 -30.28 8.85 -9.15
C ASP A 162 -29.91 9.33 -10.56
N LEU A 163 -28.70 9.10 -11.05
CA LEU A 163 -28.23 9.65 -12.33
C LEU A 163 -28.70 8.89 -13.56
N ARG A 164 -29.01 7.62 -13.43
CA ARG A 164 -29.36 6.74 -14.54
C ARG A 164 -30.40 5.71 -14.11
N PRO A 165 -31.34 5.36 -14.99
CA PRO A 165 -32.24 4.24 -14.72
C PRO A 165 -31.46 2.92 -14.66
N ALA A 166 -31.97 1.96 -13.88
CA ALA A 166 -31.43 0.61 -13.85
C ALA A 166 -31.55 -0.04 -15.23
N ILE A 167 -30.50 -0.76 -15.64
CA ILE A 167 -30.51 -1.55 -16.88
C ILE A 167 -30.93 -3.00 -16.58
N PRO A 168 -31.51 -3.72 -17.53
CA PRO A 168 -31.80 -5.14 -17.40
C PRO A 168 -30.54 -5.97 -17.12
N ILE A 169 -30.69 -7.06 -16.36
CA ILE A 169 -29.58 -7.87 -15.91
C ILE A 169 -28.76 -8.51 -17.05
N ASP A 170 -29.42 -8.81 -18.16
CA ASP A 170 -28.82 -9.34 -19.38
C ASP A 170 -27.95 -8.34 -20.14
N GLN A 171 -28.09 -7.05 -19.84
CA GLN A 171 -27.25 -5.97 -20.35
C GLN A 171 -26.07 -5.64 -19.40
N VAL A 172 -26.05 -6.22 -18.21
CA VAL A 172 -24.93 -6.06 -17.28
C VAL A 172 -23.76 -6.95 -17.72
N GLU A 173 -22.55 -6.40 -17.67
CA GLU A 173 -21.33 -7.13 -18.00
C GLU A 173 -21.23 -8.45 -17.20
N PRO A 174 -20.96 -9.59 -17.85
CA PRO A 174 -20.91 -10.88 -17.17
C PRO A 174 -19.68 -10.96 -16.23
N ILE A 175 -19.80 -11.74 -15.17
CA ILE A 175 -18.73 -11.95 -14.16
C ILE A 175 -17.41 -12.38 -14.83
N SER A 176 -17.46 -13.21 -15.86
CA SER A 176 -16.30 -13.67 -16.62
C SER A 176 -15.50 -12.54 -17.26
N GLU A 177 -16.13 -11.43 -17.61
CA GLU A 177 -15.43 -10.24 -18.13
C GLU A 177 -14.94 -9.33 -16.98
N ILE A 178 -15.75 -9.20 -15.93
CA ILE A 178 -15.38 -8.39 -14.75
C ILE A 178 -14.09 -8.92 -14.10
N VAL A 179 -13.98 -10.23 -13.88
CA VAL A 179 -12.81 -10.83 -13.20
C VAL A 179 -11.49 -10.64 -13.95
N LYS A 180 -11.52 -10.43 -15.27
CA LYS A 180 -10.31 -10.15 -16.08
C LYS A 180 -9.60 -8.86 -15.67
N ARG A 181 -10.28 -7.95 -15.00
CA ARG A 181 -9.73 -6.69 -14.51
C ARG A 181 -9.11 -6.79 -13.11
N PHE A 182 -9.28 -7.93 -12.42
CA PHE A 182 -8.75 -8.15 -11.10
C PHE A 182 -7.37 -8.80 -11.12
N SER A 183 -6.50 -8.31 -10.22
CA SER A 183 -5.17 -8.87 -10.00
C SER A 183 -4.93 -9.05 -8.51
N THR A 184 -4.12 -10.04 -8.15
CA THR A 184 -3.61 -10.12 -6.77
C THR A 184 -2.66 -8.97 -6.50
N GLY A 185 -2.52 -8.60 -5.23
CA GLY A 185 -1.39 -7.78 -4.80
C GLY A 185 -0.05 -8.42 -5.18
N ALA A 186 0.97 -7.62 -5.41
CA ALA A 186 2.31 -8.09 -5.71
C ALA A 186 2.96 -8.68 -4.44
N MET A 187 3.09 -10.00 -4.39
CA MET A 187 3.69 -10.73 -3.28
C MET A 187 4.83 -11.60 -3.80
N SER A 188 6.06 -11.29 -3.36
CA SER A 188 7.25 -12.01 -3.83
C SER A 188 7.46 -13.33 -3.08
N MET A 189 8.08 -14.30 -3.75
CA MET A 189 8.60 -15.48 -3.06
C MET A 189 9.67 -15.08 -2.03
N GLY A 190 9.55 -15.61 -0.82
CA GLY A 190 10.27 -15.16 0.36
C GLY A 190 9.45 -14.26 1.29
N ALA A 191 8.44 -13.53 0.78
CA ALA A 191 7.38 -12.93 1.60
C ALA A 191 6.27 -13.95 1.88
N ILE A 192 5.95 -14.79 0.92
CA ILE A 192 5.05 -15.96 1.05
C ILE A 192 5.76 -17.22 0.57
N SER A 193 5.22 -18.40 0.90
CA SER A 193 5.80 -19.67 0.49
C SER A 193 5.59 -19.92 -1.02
N PRO A 194 6.41 -20.81 -1.65
CA PRO A 194 6.22 -21.19 -3.03
C PRO A 194 4.83 -21.77 -3.32
N GLU A 195 4.30 -22.57 -2.40
CA GLU A 195 2.97 -23.20 -2.54
C GLU A 195 1.86 -22.14 -2.52
N ALA A 196 1.94 -21.15 -1.63
CA ALA A 196 0.97 -20.06 -1.58
C ALA A 196 1.04 -19.20 -2.83
N HIS A 197 2.24 -18.87 -3.31
CA HIS A 197 2.47 -18.09 -4.51
C HIS A 197 1.93 -18.79 -5.76
N GLU A 198 2.16 -20.09 -5.87
CA GLU A 198 1.68 -20.91 -6.99
C GLU A 198 0.16 -21.09 -6.93
N THR A 199 -0.39 -21.36 -5.74
CA THR A 199 -1.85 -21.48 -5.54
C THR A 199 -2.59 -20.23 -5.97
N LEU A 200 -2.05 -19.05 -5.66
CA LEU A 200 -2.62 -17.77 -6.10
C LEU A 200 -2.60 -17.64 -7.63
N ALA A 201 -1.49 -18.05 -8.28
CA ALA A 201 -1.39 -18.01 -9.73
C ALA A 201 -2.42 -18.96 -10.38
N ILE A 202 -2.50 -20.21 -9.94
CA ILE A 202 -3.48 -21.19 -10.41
C ILE A 202 -4.92 -20.68 -10.22
N ALA A 203 -5.24 -20.19 -9.04
CA ALA A 203 -6.58 -19.69 -8.73
C ALA A 203 -6.99 -18.54 -9.68
N MET A 204 -6.10 -17.57 -9.86
CA MET A 204 -6.37 -16.42 -10.73
C MET A 204 -6.45 -16.81 -12.20
N ASN A 205 -5.56 -17.69 -12.67
CA ASN A 205 -5.59 -18.17 -14.05
C ASN A 205 -6.89 -18.93 -14.36
N ARG A 206 -7.38 -19.75 -13.42
CA ARG A 206 -8.63 -20.52 -13.58
C ARG A 206 -9.87 -19.65 -13.66
N ILE A 207 -9.93 -18.54 -12.93
CA ILE A 207 -11.07 -17.61 -12.99
C ILE A 207 -10.92 -16.54 -14.07
N GLY A 208 -9.79 -16.49 -14.80
CA GLY A 208 -9.52 -15.49 -15.81
C GLY A 208 -9.00 -14.14 -15.27
N GLY A 209 -8.68 -14.08 -13.98
CA GLY A 209 -7.99 -12.95 -13.35
C GLY A 209 -6.47 -13.03 -13.53
N ARG A 210 -5.72 -12.23 -12.79
CA ARG A 210 -4.26 -12.17 -12.89
C ARG A 210 -3.59 -12.26 -11.52
N SER A 211 -2.48 -12.99 -11.44
CA SER A 211 -1.60 -12.97 -10.29
C SER A 211 -0.32 -12.20 -10.60
N ASN A 212 0.27 -11.58 -9.57
CA ASN A 212 1.50 -10.80 -9.69
C ASN A 212 2.65 -11.50 -8.96
N THR A 213 3.77 -11.71 -9.64
CA THR A 213 4.96 -12.37 -9.07
C THR A 213 5.55 -11.64 -7.86
N GLY A 214 5.31 -10.32 -7.73
CA GLY A 214 6.19 -9.49 -6.92
C GLY A 214 7.60 -9.39 -7.50
N GLU A 215 8.54 -8.83 -6.75
CA GLU A 215 9.91 -8.53 -7.20
C GLU A 215 10.90 -9.71 -7.04
N GLY A 216 10.42 -10.90 -6.80
CA GLY A 216 11.27 -12.06 -6.46
C GLY A 216 11.58 -13.04 -7.59
N GLY A 217 11.11 -12.77 -8.80
CA GLY A 217 11.25 -13.72 -9.92
C GLY A 217 10.30 -14.92 -9.83
N GLU A 218 10.46 -15.85 -10.74
CA GLU A 218 9.67 -17.06 -10.84
C GLU A 218 10.52 -18.19 -11.46
N SER A 219 10.35 -19.42 -10.98
CA SER A 219 11.16 -20.54 -11.47
C SER A 219 10.87 -20.89 -12.94
N VAL A 220 11.89 -21.35 -13.66
CA VAL A 220 11.78 -21.71 -15.07
C VAL A 220 10.68 -22.75 -15.31
N ALA A 221 10.56 -23.74 -14.44
CA ALA A 221 9.53 -24.78 -14.55
C ALA A 221 8.10 -24.17 -14.50
N ARG A 222 7.89 -23.12 -13.71
CA ARG A 222 6.61 -22.43 -13.66
C ARG A 222 6.39 -21.50 -14.85
N LEU A 223 7.46 -20.84 -15.35
CA LEU A 223 7.34 -19.94 -16.52
C LEU A 223 6.79 -20.69 -17.73
N LEU A 224 7.16 -21.95 -17.92
CA LEU A 224 6.73 -22.78 -19.04
C LEU A 224 5.31 -23.35 -18.88
N ASP A 225 4.76 -23.30 -17.67
CA ASP A 225 3.43 -23.83 -17.35
C ASP A 225 2.41 -22.69 -17.25
N ARG A 226 1.49 -22.61 -18.21
CA ARG A 226 0.48 -21.55 -18.28
C ARG A 226 -0.48 -21.53 -17.10
N GLU A 227 -0.77 -22.67 -16.48
CA GLU A 227 -1.66 -22.72 -15.32
C GLU A 227 -0.96 -22.21 -14.04
N ARG A 228 0.34 -22.50 -13.90
CA ARG A 228 1.11 -22.25 -12.69
C ARG A 228 1.84 -20.90 -12.68
N ARG A 229 2.12 -20.33 -13.85
CA ARG A 229 2.83 -19.05 -13.95
C ARG A 229 1.96 -17.85 -13.55
N SER A 230 2.56 -16.86 -12.96
CA SER A 230 1.89 -15.58 -12.71
C SER A 230 1.78 -14.77 -14.00
N ALA A 231 0.61 -14.19 -14.25
CA ALA A 231 0.35 -13.40 -15.46
C ALA A 231 1.12 -12.07 -15.46
N VAL A 232 1.18 -11.40 -14.30
CA VAL A 232 1.88 -10.13 -14.13
C VAL A 232 3.27 -10.37 -13.57
N LYS A 233 4.30 -9.92 -14.27
CA LYS A 233 5.69 -10.04 -13.85
C LYS A 233 6.26 -8.69 -13.46
N GLN A 234 6.63 -8.55 -12.19
CA GLN A 234 7.11 -7.29 -11.65
C GLN A 234 8.61 -7.11 -11.90
N VAL A 235 8.98 -5.89 -12.29
CA VAL A 235 10.36 -5.43 -12.48
C VAL A 235 10.60 -4.28 -11.51
N ALA A 236 11.34 -4.54 -10.45
CA ALA A 236 11.73 -3.56 -9.44
C ALA A 236 13.16 -3.07 -9.68
N SER A 237 13.62 -2.08 -8.92
CA SER A 237 14.96 -1.48 -9.10
C SER A 237 16.10 -2.49 -8.94
N GLY A 238 15.94 -3.47 -8.04
CA GLY A 238 16.92 -4.55 -7.85
C GLY A 238 16.98 -5.59 -8.97
N ARG A 239 16.02 -5.60 -9.91
CA ARG A 239 15.96 -6.54 -11.06
C ARG A 239 16.09 -8.03 -10.67
N PHE A 240 15.74 -8.40 -9.44
CA PHE A 240 15.87 -9.77 -8.94
C PHE A 240 15.04 -10.75 -9.75
N GLY A 241 15.69 -11.77 -10.32
CA GLY A 241 15.05 -12.81 -11.14
C GLY A 241 14.52 -12.33 -12.49
N VAL A 242 14.86 -11.11 -12.93
CA VAL A 242 14.46 -10.58 -14.23
C VAL A 242 15.40 -11.10 -15.30
N THR A 243 14.94 -12.07 -16.07
CA THR A 243 15.65 -12.65 -17.23
C THR A 243 14.83 -12.44 -18.50
N SER A 244 15.42 -12.68 -19.66
CA SER A 244 14.69 -12.66 -20.95
C SER A 244 13.55 -13.67 -20.93
N MET A 245 13.76 -14.85 -20.36
CA MET A 245 12.74 -15.90 -20.22
C MET A 245 11.58 -15.45 -19.33
N TYR A 246 11.89 -14.78 -18.21
CA TYR A 246 10.89 -14.19 -17.33
C TYR A 246 10.02 -13.15 -18.06
N LEU A 247 10.63 -12.25 -18.81
CA LEU A 247 9.92 -11.21 -19.55
C LEU A 247 9.08 -11.78 -20.72
N THR A 248 9.59 -12.75 -21.46
CA THR A 248 8.88 -13.31 -22.62
C THR A 248 7.66 -14.16 -22.24
N HIS A 249 7.59 -14.64 -21.01
CA HIS A 249 6.45 -15.39 -20.47
C HIS A 249 5.49 -14.55 -19.62
N ALA A 250 5.57 -13.24 -19.71
CA ALA A 250 4.64 -12.31 -19.07
C ALA A 250 3.44 -12.00 -19.96
N ASP A 251 2.24 -11.97 -19.40
CA ASP A 251 1.08 -11.35 -20.03
C ASP A 251 1.08 -9.83 -19.79
N ASP A 252 1.52 -9.42 -18.60
CA ASP A 252 1.76 -8.04 -18.21
C ASP A 252 3.14 -7.91 -17.56
N ILE A 253 3.86 -6.82 -17.83
CA ILE A 253 5.13 -6.48 -17.18
C ILE A 253 4.91 -5.22 -16.36
N GLN A 254 5.18 -5.27 -15.04
CA GLN A 254 4.95 -4.15 -14.16
C GLN A 254 6.25 -3.55 -13.63
N ILE A 255 6.55 -2.32 -14.05
CA ILE A 255 7.65 -1.52 -13.49
C ILE A 255 7.20 -1.02 -12.10
N LYS A 256 7.92 -1.42 -11.06
CA LYS A 256 7.66 -0.99 -9.69
C LYS A 256 8.55 0.19 -9.33
N MET A 257 7.99 1.40 -9.34
CA MET A 257 8.72 2.60 -8.91
C MET A 257 8.79 2.67 -7.37
N ALA A 258 7.70 2.35 -6.68
CA ALA A 258 7.61 2.32 -5.23
C ALA A 258 6.46 1.43 -4.77
N GLN A 259 6.29 1.29 -3.45
CA GLN A 259 5.14 0.60 -2.86
C GLN A 259 4.49 1.48 -1.78
N GLY A 260 3.15 1.42 -1.66
CA GLY A 260 2.36 2.34 -0.87
C GLY A 260 2.74 2.44 0.60
N ALA A 261 3.01 1.30 1.25
CA ALA A 261 3.32 1.25 2.67
C ALA A 261 4.70 1.84 3.06
N LYS A 262 5.62 2.00 2.11
CA LYS A 262 6.97 2.54 2.38
C LYS A 262 7.61 3.14 1.12
N PRO A 263 7.06 4.23 0.59
CA PRO A 263 7.50 4.77 -0.70
C PRO A 263 8.96 5.17 -0.74
N GLY A 264 9.54 5.66 0.34
CA GLY A 264 10.94 6.08 0.42
C GLY A 264 11.94 4.99 0.86
N GLU A 265 11.49 3.77 1.16
CA GLU A 265 12.35 2.70 1.68
C GLU A 265 12.68 1.61 0.65
N GLY A 266 11.78 1.39 -0.29
CA GLY A 266 11.90 0.32 -1.27
C GLY A 266 11.69 -1.09 -0.72
N GLY A 267 12.06 -2.10 -1.52
CA GLY A 267 11.99 -3.50 -1.15
C GLY A 267 13.21 -3.97 -0.37
N GLN A 268 13.00 -4.88 0.56
CA GLN A 268 14.06 -5.52 1.34
C GLN A 268 13.72 -6.97 1.64
N LEU A 269 14.71 -7.86 1.50
CA LEU A 269 14.65 -9.20 2.04
C LEU A 269 15.85 -9.41 2.99
N PRO A 270 15.61 -9.67 4.28
CA PRO A 270 16.69 -9.81 5.25
C PRO A 270 17.48 -11.10 5.00
N PRO A 271 18.77 -11.15 5.39
CA PRO A 271 19.67 -12.28 5.12
C PRO A 271 19.11 -13.64 5.50
N GLN A 272 18.42 -13.72 6.65
CA GLN A 272 17.85 -14.96 7.17
C GLN A 272 16.74 -15.57 6.30
N LYS A 273 16.15 -14.77 5.40
CA LYS A 273 15.12 -15.23 4.45
C LYS A 273 15.69 -15.53 3.06
N VAL A 274 16.97 -15.24 2.82
CA VAL A 274 17.62 -15.54 1.54
C VAL A 274 18.18 -16.96 1.57
N TYR A 275 17.26 -17.93 1.57
CA TYR A 275 17.59 -19.35 1.45
C TYR A 275 18.25 -19.65 0.09
N PRO A 276 18.97 -20.79 -0.05
CA PRO A 276 19.61 -21.15 -1.33
C PRO A 276 18.66 -21.10 -2.53
N TRP A 277 17.45 -21.64 -2.41
CA TRP A 277 16.46 -21.62 -3.49
C TRP A 277 15.91 -20.21 -3.80
N ILE A 278 15.84 -19.30 -2.80
CA ILE A 278 15.50 -17.89 -3.03
C ILE A 278 16.63 -17.18 -3.75
N ALA A 279 17.86 -17.44 -3.35
CA ALA A 279 19.04 -16.84 -3.97
C ALA A 279 19.18 -17.27 -5.44
N ASP A 280 18.99 -18.55 -5.73
CA ASP A 280 18.96 -19.07 -7.09
C ASP A 280 17.89 -18.37 -7.93
N LEU A 281 16.66 -18.29 -7.43
CA LEU A 281 15.55 -17.64 -8.11
C LEU A 281 15.77 -16.16 -8.40
N ARG A 282 16.48 -15.46 -7.49
CA ARG A 282 16.79 -14.03 -7.58
C ARG A 282 18.14 -13.73 -8.23
N HIS A 283 18.88 -14.76 -8.64
CA HIS A 283 20.25 -14.66 -9.15
C HIS A 283 21.16 -13.89 -8.19
N SER A 284 21.18 -14.33 -6.92
CA SER A 284 21.88 -13.67 -5.82
C SER A 284 22.60 -14.70 -4.94
N THR A 285 23.27 -14.24 -3.88
CA THR A 285 24.04 -15.09 -2.96
C THR A 285 23.20 -15.48 -1.73
N PRO A 286 23.13 -16.77 -1.37
CA PRO A 286 22.44 -17.20 -0.14
C PRO A 286 22.97 -16.50 1.11
N GLY A 287 22.06 -16.17 2.03
CA GLY A 287 22.43 -15.54 3.31
C GLY A 287 22.86 -14.07 3.22
N VAL A 288 22.86 -13.48 2.03
CA VAL A 288 23.14 -12.05 1.85
C VAL A 288 21.81 -11.29 1.68
N GLY A 289 21.62 -10.24 2.49
CA GLY A 289 20.40 -9.42 2.43
C GLY A 289 20.27 -8.70 1.09
N LEU A 290 19.05 -8.63 0.58
CA LEU A 290 18.74 -8.02 -0.70
C LEU A 290 17.96 -6.72 -0.50
N ILE A 291 18.38 -5.67 -1.22
CA ILE A 291 17.75 -4.35 -1.20
C ILE A 291 17.35 -3.99 -2.62
N SER A 292 16.12 -3.52 -2.77
CA SER A 292 15.58 -2.97 -4.00
C SER A 292 15.16 -1.51 -3.71
N PRO A 293 16.10 -0.55 -3.79
CA PRO A 293 15.81 0.83 -3.39
C PRO A 293 14.85 1.52 -4.36
N PRO A 294 14.04 2.48 -3.90
CA PRO A 294 13.30 3.39 -4.75
C PRO A 294 14.13 4.66 -5.00
N PRO A 295 13.99 5.32 -6.13
CA PRO A 295 13.51 4.79 -7.40
C PRO A 295 14.49 3.82 -8.04
N HIS A 296 14.22 3.37 -9.26
CA HIS A 296 15.21 2.65 -10.06
C HIS A 296 16.46 3.50 -10.25
N HIS A 297 17.66 2.90 -10.12
CA HIS A 297 18.94 3.61 -10.23
C HIS A 297 19.20 4.22 -11.62
N ASP A 298 18.50 3.76 -12.64
CA ASP A 298 18.60 4.17 -14.02
C ASP A 298 17.39 5.02 -14.47
N ILE A 299 16.51 5.43 -13.56
CA ILE A 299 15.33 6.24 -13.86
C ILE A 299 15.34 7.48 -12.98
N TYR A 300 15.64 8.63 -13.57
CA TYR A 300 15.66 9.95 -12.91
C TYR A 300 14.70 10.95 -13.57
N SER A 301 14.11 10.58 -14.71
CA SER A 301 13.16 11.41 -15.45
C SER A 301 12.08 10.55 -16.11
N ILE A 302 11.06 11.21 -16.66
CA ILE A 302 10.02 10.55 -17.46
C ILE A 302 10.62 9.96 -18.75
N GLU A 303 11.64 10.58 -19.31
CA GLU A 303 12.36 10.11 -20.49
C GLU A 303 13.07 8.78 -20.21
N ASP A 304 13.74 8.64 -19.08
CA ASP A 304 14.36 7.39 -18.66
C ASP A 304 13.33 6.29 -18.48
N LEU A 305 12.19 6.61 -17.85
CA LEU A 305 11.07 5.67 -17.72
C LEU A 305 10.53 5.26 -19.10
N LYS A 306 10.39 6.19 -20.02
CA LYS A 306 9.97 5.90 -21.39
C LYS A 306 10.93 4.95 -22.10
N GLN A 307 12.24 5.10 -21.88
CA GLN A 307 13.24 4.19 -22.41
C GLN A 307 13.02 2.77 -21.86
N LEU A 308 12.86 2.61 -20.54
CA LEU A 308 12.60 1.29 -19.96
C LEU A 308 11.27 0.69 -20.46
N ILE A 309 10.21 1.49 -20.60
CA ILE A 309 8.94 1.02 -21.18
C ILE A 309 9.16 0.51 -22.60
N PHE A 310 9.91 1.25 -23.42
CA PHE A 310 10.25 0.87 -24.78
C PHE A 310 11.03 -0.46 -24.82
N ASP A 311 12.05 -0.60 -23.98
CA ASP A 311 12.89 -1.80 -23.93
C ASP A 311 12.07 -3.04 -23.52
N LEU A 312 11.18 -2.91 -22.50
CA LEU A 312 10.30 -3.99 -22.08
C LEU A 312 9.29 -4.37 -23.18
N LYS A 313 8.75 -3.40 -23.91
CA LYS A 313 7.88 -3.68 -25.07
C LYS A 313 8.64 -4.33 -26.22
N ARG A 314 9.95 -4.14 -26.34
CA ARG A 314 10.80 -4.85 -27.31
C ARG A 314 11.13 -6.26 -26.85
N ALA A 315 11.36 -6.46 -25.54
CA ALA A 315 11.59 -7.77 -24.96
C ALA A 315 10.35 -8.68 -25.09
N ASN A 316 9.15 -8.13 -24.92
CA ASN A 316 7.89 -8.84 -25.11
C ASN A 316 6.82 -7.92 -25.72
N ARG A 317 6.61 -8.05 -27.04
CA ARG A 317 5.65 -7.22 -27.79
C ARG A 317 4.19 -7.50 -27.47
N ALA A 318 3.89 -8.67 -26.96
CA ALA A 318 2.52 -9.08 -26.62
C ALA A 318 2.09 -8.63 -25.22
N ALA A 319 3.06 -8.38 -24.31
CA ALA A 319 2.78 -7.97 -22.96
C ALA A 319 2.41 -6.49 -22.86
N ARG A 320 1.43 -6.19 -22.01
CA ARG A 320 1.18 -4.81 -21.58
C ARG A 320 2.24 -4.39 -20.58
N VAL A 321 2.65 -3.12 -20.63
CA VAL A 321 3.59 -2.56 -19.67
C VAL A 321 2.86 -1.65 -18.68
N HIS A 322 2.97 -1.99 -17.41
CA HIS A 322 2.41 -1.24 -16.30
C HIS A 322 3.47 -0.41 -15.60
N VAL A 323 3.07 0.72 -15.03
CA VAL A 323 3.90 1.48 -14.09
C VAL A 323 3.16 1.61 -12.77
N LYS A 324 3.77 1.12 -11.68
CA LYS A 324 3.23 1.21 -10.31
C LYS A 324 3.78 2.45 -9.62
N LEU A 325 2.86 3.34 -9.26
CA LEU A 325 3.10 4.58 -8.51
C LEU A 325 2.46 4.49 -7.12
N VAL A 326 2.79 5.43 -6.25
CA VAL A 326 2.19 5.57 -4.92
C VAL A 326 1.20 6.73 -4.92
N SER A 327 0.06 6.53 -4.25
CA SER A 327 -0.89 7.60 -3.97
C SER A 327 -0.24 8.65 -3.07
N GLN A 328 0.01 9.82 -3.62
CA GLN A 328 0.54 11.00 -2.96
C GLN A 328 0.20 12.23 -3.77
N PHE A 329 0.37 13.41 -3.20
CA PHE A 329 0.22 14.64 -3.96
C PHE A 329 1.12 14.68 -5.20
N GLY A 330 0.55 15.10 -6.34
CA GLY A 330 1.29 15.18 -7.60
C GLY A 330 1.33 13.86 -8.40
N VAL A 331 0.78 12.77 -7.88
CA VAL A 331 0.75 11.47 -8.59
C VAL A 331 0.06 11.56 -9.95
N GLY A 332 -0.95 12.42 -10.07
CA GLY A 332 -1.63 12.67 -11.35
C GLY A 332 -0.69 13.22 -12.43
N THR A 333 0.21 14.13 -12.08
CA THR A 333 1.22 14.67 -12.99
C THR A 333 2.19 13.58 -13.46
N VAL A 334 2.65 12.74 -12.54
CA VAL A 334 3.50 11.58 -12.87
C VAL A 334 2.76 10.61 -13.77
N ALA A 335 1.49 10.30 -13.46
CA ALA A 335 0.65 9.42 -14.27
C ALA A 335 0.43 9.96 -15.69
N ALA A 336 0.28 11.28 -15.85
CA ALA A 336 0.23 11.91 -17.18
C ALA A 336 1.53 11.69 -17.97
N GLY A 337 2.69 11.82 -17.31
CA GLY A 337 3.99 11.46 -17.88
C GLY A 337 4.08 9.99 -18.29
N VAL A 338 3.60 9.09 -17.45
CA VAL A 338 3.51 7.63 -17.73
C VAL A 338 2.66 7.35 -18.97
N ALA A 339 1.49 8.00 -19.08
CA ALA A 339 0.62 7.87 -20.25
C ALA A 339 1.29 8.39 -21.53
N LYS A 340 1.97 9.53 -21.46
CA LYS A 340 2.76 10.09 -22.60
C LYS A 340 3.94 9.17 -22.98
N SER A 341 4.47 8.42 -22.03
CA SER A 341 5.53 7.43 -22.24
C SER A 341 5.06 6.11 -22.86
N LYS A 342 3.77 6.01 -23.20
CA LYS A 342 3.14 4.85 -23.85
C LYS A 342 3.11 3.57 -22.97
N ALA A 343 3.02 3.72 -21.67
CA ALA A 343 2.61 2.61 -20.79
C ALA A 343 1.14 2.26 -21.07
N ASP A 344 0.78 1.01 -20.85
CA ASP A 344 -0.60 0.52 -21.07
C ASP A 344 -1.45 0.66 -19.81
N VAL A 345 -0.83 0.57 -18.65
CA VAL A 345 -1.51 0.64 -17.34
C VAL A 345 -0.69 1.49 -16.37
N VAL A 346 -1.35 2.35 -15.62
CA VAL A 346 -0.80 2.99 -14.43
C VAL A 346 -1.53 2.46 -13.19
N LEU A 347 -0.77 1.92 -12.24
CA LEU A 347 -1.30 1.44 -10.95
C LEU A 347 -1.01 2.47 -9.87
N ILE A 348 -2.05 2.95 -9.21
CA ILE A 348 -1.98 3.87 -8.06
C ILE A 348 -2.13 3.06 -6.78
N SER A 349 -1.05 2.89 -6.06
CA SER A 349 -0.99 2.10 -4.82
C SER A 349 -1.27 2.99 -3.61
N GLY A 350 -2.29 2.63 -2.83
CA GLY A 350 -2.59 3.31 -1.56
C GLY A 350 -1.60 2.95 -0.45
N HIS A 351 -1.65 3.69 0.67
CA HIS A 351 -0.79 3.45 1.84
C HIS A 351 -0.92 2.04 2.43
N ASP A 352 -2.03 1.36 2.17
CA ASP A 352 -2.25 -0.04 2.56
C ASP A 352 -1.57 -1.05 1.62
N GLY A 353 -1.09 -0.58 0.46
CA GLY A 353 -0.41 -1.43 -0.52
C GLY A 353 1.04 -1.68 -0.14
N GLY A 354 1.46 -2.94 -0.13
CA GLY A 354 2.82 -3.35 0.18
C GLY A 354 2.90 -4.30 1.36
N THR A 355 3.93 -4.16 2.20
CA THR A 355 4.22 -5.10 3.28
C THR A 355 3.86 -4.55 4.67
N GLY A 356 3.23 -5.38 5.52
CA GLY A 356 3.07 -5.12 6.94
C GLY A 356 4.36 -5.16 7.76
N ALA A 357 5.51 -5.47 7.15
CA ALA A 357 6.82 -5.45 7.78
C ALA A 357 7.48 -4.05 7.81
N SER A 358 6.80 -3.04 7.28
CA SER A 358 7.27 -1.65 7.35
C SER A 358 7.31 -1.14 8.79
N PRO A 359 8.23 -0.21 9.12
CA PRO A 359 8.20 0.50 10.39
C PRO A 359 6.86 1.22 10.61
N LEU A 360 6.43 1.30 11.88
CA LEU A 360 5.13 1.89 12.24
C LEU A 360 4.94 3.32 11.71
N ASN A 361 5.98 4.14 11.76
CA ASN A 361 5.95 5.50 11.25
C ASN A 361 5.72 5.57 9.72
N SER A 362 6.20 4.59 8.97
CA SER A 362 5.91 4.49 7.54
C SER A 362 4.46 4.09 7.29
N LEU A 363 3.98 3.07 8.01
CA LEU A 363 2.58 2.62 7.88
C LEU A 363 1.56 3.71 8.23
N LYS A 364 1.89 4.58 9.19
CA LYS A 364 1.00 5.65 9.64
C LYS A 364 1.06 6.94 8.82
N HIS A 365 2.21 7.26 8.26
CA HIS A 365 2.48 8.62 7.78
C HIS A 365 3.00 8.69 6.35
N ALA A 366 3.32 7.57 5.71
CA ALA A 366 3.77 7.54 4.33
C ALA A 366 2.64 7.10 3.39
N GLY A 367 2.50 7.80 2.27
CA GLY A 367 1.44 7.57 1.30
C GLY A 367 0.06 8.06 1.77
N THR A 368 -0.88 8.09 0.84
CA THR A 368 -2.27 8.47 1.08
C THR A 368 -3.21 7.34 0.68
N PRO A 369 -4.49 7.38 1.07
CA PRO A 369 -5.47 6.43 0.54
C PRO A 369 -5.50 6.45 -0.99
N TRP A 370 -5.66 5.27 -1.61
CA TRP A 370 -5.67 5.16 -3.07
C TRP A 370 -6.79 5.97 -3.72
N GLU A 371 -7.88 6.19 -3.01
CA GLU A 371 -9.04 6.95 -3.48
C GLU A 371 -8.66 8.39 -3.85
N LEU A 372 -7.78 9.03 -3.06
CA LEU A 372 -7.28 10.37 -3.35
C LEU A 372 -6.37 10.38 -4.59
N GLY A 373 -5.44 9.43 -4.66
CA GLY A 373 -4.54 9.32 -5.81
C GLY A 373 -5.27 8.95 -7.10
N LEU A 374 -6.32 8.12 -7.01
CA LEU A 374 -7.18 7.79 -8.15
C LEU A 374 -7.92 9.03 -8.66
N ALA A 375 -8.56 9.79 -7.76
CA ALA A 375 -9.30 10.99 -8.13
C ALA A 375 -8.39 12.02 -8.81
N GLU A 376 -7.21 12.28 -8.26
CA GLU A 376 -6.21 13.17 -8.86
C GLU A 376 -5.76 12.67 -10.23
N THR A 377 -5.43 11.38 -10.33
CA THR A 377 -4.97 10.78 -11.60
C THR A 377 -6.06 10.87 -12.66
N GLN A 378 -7.30 10.51 -12.33
CA GLN A 378 -8.44 10.58 -13.24
C GLN A 378 -8.63 12.00 -13.78
N GLN A 379 -8.67 12.99 -12.90
CA GLN A 379 -8.87 14.39 -13.27
C GLN A 379 -7.71 14.91 -14.11
N THR A 380 -6.47 14.63 -13.73
CA THR A 380 -5.29 15.08 -14.47
C THR A 380 -5.22 14.47 -15.87
N LEU A 381 -5.53 13.18 -16.00
CA LEU A 381 -5.57 12.51 -17.31
C LEU A 381 -6.68 13.09 -18.22
N LEU A 382 -7.86 13.38 -17.66
CA LEU A 382 -8.95 14.01 -18.40
C LEU A 382 -8.57 15.42 -18.87
N LEU A 383 -8.05 16.26 -17.99
CA LEU A 383 -7.60 17.63 -18.31
C LEU A 383 -6.52 17.68 -19.38
N ASN A 384 -5.71 16.63 -19.50
CA ASN A 384 -4.65 16.56 -20.52
C ASN A 384 -5.03 15.75 -21.77
N GLY A 385 -6.27 15.29 -21.92
CA GLY A 385 -6.71 14.45 -23.04
C GLY A 385 -5.95 13.12 -23.14
N LEU A 386 -5.61 12.51 -21.98
CA LEU A 386 -4.81 11.29 -21.90
C LEU A 386 -5.57 10.10 -21.32
N ARG A 387 -6.80 10.30 -20.84
CA ARG A 387 -7.54 9.28 -20.09
C ARG A 387 -7.82 8.02 -20.90
N ASP A 388 -8.07 8.17 -22.17
CA ASP A 388 -8.34 7.09 -23.13
C ASP A 388 -7.08 6.30 -23.56
N ARG A 389 -5.90 6.85 -23.28
CA ARG A 389 -4.61 6.25 -23.67
C ARG A 389 -4.08 5.22 -22.70
N ILE A 390 -4.61 5.17 -21.49
CA ILE A 390 -4.06 4.34 -20.41
C ILE A 390 -5.15 3.78 -19.51
N THR A 391 -5.00 2.52 -19.12
CA THR A 391 -5.84 1.93 -18.07
C THR A 391 -5.35 2.38 -16.70
N VAL A 392 -6.25 2.87 -15.86
CA VAL A 392 -5.94 3.20 -14.47
C VAL A 392 -6.35 2.02 -13.60
N GLN A 393 -5.44 1.55 -12.78
CA GLN A 393 -5.62 0.47 -11.81
C GLN A 393 -5.30 0.99 -10.41
N VAL A 394 -5.89 0.39 -9.38
CA VAL A 394 -5.62 0.73 -7.98
C VAL A 394 -5.33 -0.51 -7.16
N ASP A 395 -4.54 -0.36 -6.11
CA ASP A 395 -4.41 -1.35 -5.04
C ASP A 395 -4.40 -0.66 -3.67
N GLY A 396 -4.75 -1.39 -2.63
CA GLY A 396 -4.78 -0.89 -1.26
C GLY A 396 -5.85 -1.60 -0.44
N SER A 397 -5.49 -2.73 0.13
CA SER A 397 -6.29 -3.43 1.14
C SER A 397 -7.74 -3.76 0.74
N MET A 398 -7.98 -4.08 -0.52
CA MET A 398 -9.29 -4.52 -0.98
C MET A 398 -9.59 -5.92 -0.47
N LYS A 399 -10.71 -6.09 0.22
CA LYS A 399 -11.05 -7.33 0.93
C LYS A 399 -12.07 -8.18 0.21
N ARG A 400 -12.80 -7.60 -0.73
CA ARG A 400 -13.78 -8.25 -1.60
C ARG A 400 -14.09 -7.39 -2.83
N VAL A 401 -14.70 -7.99 -3.84
CA VAL A 401 -15.07 -7.31 -5.10
C VAL A 401 -15.99 -6.11 -4.88
N GLY A 402 -16.95 -6.20 -3.96
CA GLY A 402 -17.86 -5.08 -3.67
C GLY A 402 -17.20 -3.85 -3.02
N MET A 403 -15.90 -3.92 -2.69
CA MET A 403 -15.11 -2.78 -2.19
C MET A 403 -14.29 -2.09 -3.28
N SER A 404 -14.30 -2.59 -4.51
CA SER A 404 -13.47 -2.10 -5.62
C SER A 404 -14.24 -1.29 -6.65
#